data_4af13b72a34e990f6ad7edc44308fc6b
#
_entry.id   4af13b72a34e990f6ad7edc44308fc6b
#
_cell.length_a   1.000
_cell.length_b   1.000
_cell.length_c   1.000
_cell.angle_alpha   90.00
_cell.angle_beta   90.00
_cell.angle_gamma   90.00
#
_symmetry.space_group_name_H-M   'P 1'
#
loop_
_entity.id
_entity.type
_entity.pdbx_description
1 polymer ?
#
loop_
_entity_poly.entity_id
_entity_poly.type
_entity_poly.pdbx_seq_one_letter_code
_entity_poly.pdbx_strand_id
1 'polypeptide(L)' 'MSNKTLGEMISSLRKEKNMTQNDLAKMMNVTDKAVSKWERNLSCPDVNSIPKLAEVLSISVEELL' A
#
# COMPACT_ATOMS: atom_id res chain seq x y z
N MET A 1 -18.35 10.07 7.25
CA MET A 1 -16.92 10.19 6.96
C MET A 1 -16.21 8.88 7.29
N SER A 2 -15.52 8.33 6.34
CA SER A 2 -14.87 7.06 6.60
C SER A 2 -13.42 7.28 6.98
N ASN A 3 -13.01 6.62 8.04
CA ASN A 3 -11.62 6.63 8.47
C ASN A 3 -11.00 5.31 8.02
N LYS A 4 -10.45 5.35 6.82
CA LYS A 4 -9.80 4.15 6.32
C LYS A 4 -8.46 3.96 7.03
N THR A 5 -8.16 2.71 7.33
CA THR A 5 -6.83 2.37 7.84
C THR A 5 -5.85 2.43 6.68
N LEU A 6 -4.57 2.45 7.01
CA LEU A 6 -3.52 2.41 5.99
C LEU A 6 -3.69 1.19 5.09
N GLY A 7 -3.97 0.03 5.69
CA GLY A 7 -4.15 -1.19 4.91
C GLY A 7 -5.31 -1.09 3.94
N GLU A 8 -6.43 -0.51 4.39
CA GLU A 8 -7.59 -0.33 3.52
C GLU A 8 -7.28 0.62 2.37
N MET A 9 -6.52 1.67 2.65
CA MET A 9 -6.13 2.62 1.61
C MET A 9 -5.24 1.95 0.57
N ILE A 10 -4.27 1.18 1.02
CA ILE A 10 -3.37 0.46 0.11
C ILE A 10 -4.18 -0.46 -0.79
N SER A 11 -5.10 -1.23 -0.20
CA SER A 11 -5.92 -2.16 -0.96
C SER A 11 -6.79 -1.43 -1.98
N SER A 12 -7.47 -0.37 -1.57
CA SER A 12 -8.35 0.40 -2.46
C SER A 12 -7.58 1.00 -3.63
N LEU A 13 -6.46 1.64 -3.34
CA LEU A 13 -5.68 2.32 -4.38
C LEU A 13 -5.04 1.33 -5.33
N ARG A 14 -4.59 0.19 -4.80
CA ARG A 14 -4.05 -0.88 -5.63
C ARG A 14 -5.10 -1.37 -6.63
N LYS A 15 -6.31 -1.62 -6.12
CA LYS A 15 -7.39 -2.12 -6.95
C LYS A 15 -7.83 -1.11 -8.00
N GLU A 16 -7.81 0.17 -7.66
CA GLU A 16 -8.13 1.23 -8.61
C GLU A 16 -7.17 1.23 -9.79
N LYS A 17 -5.94 0.78 -9.56
CA LYS A 17 -4.93 0.71 -10.62
C LYS A 17 -4.89 -0.66 -11.29
N ASN A 18 -5.84 -1.52 -10.96
CA ASN A 18 -5.91 -2.88 -11.52
C ASN A 18 -4.64 -3.68 -11.24
N MET A 19 -4.05 -3.47 -10.08
CA MET A 19 -2.83 -4.19 -9.67
C MET A 19 -3.19 -5.31 -8.71
N THR A 20 -2.50 -6.44 -8.86
CA THR A 20 -2.60 -7.51 -7.88
C THR A 20 -1.67 -7.21 -6.71
N GLN A 21 -1.81 -7.95 -5.62
CA GLN A 21 -0.88 -7.83 -4.50
C GLN A 21 0.55 -8.14 -4.96
N ASN A 22 0.69 -9.11 -5.86
CA ASN A 22 2.00 -9.48 -6.39
C ASN A 22 2.59 -8.35 -7.24
N ASP A 23 1.75 -7.67 -8.02
CA ASP A 23 2.21 -6.53 -8.81
C ASP A 23 2.78 -5.44 -7.92
N LEU A 24 2.05 -5.09 -6.87
CA LEU A 24 2.51 -4.07 -5.93
C LEU A 24 3.78 -4.53 -5.22
N ALA A 25 3.83 -5.80 -4.84
CA ALA A 25 5.00 -6.34 -4.17
C ALA A 25 6.25 -6.20 -5.02
N LYS A 26 6.13 -6.48 -6.30
CA LYS A 26 7.26 -6.35 -7.22
C LYS A 26 7.73 -4.91 -7.32
N MET A 27 6.79 -3.97 -7.39
CA MET A 27 7.14 -2.55 -7.48
C MET A 27 7.78 -2.03 -6.20
N MET A 28 7.41 -2.62 -5.07
CA MET A 28 7.95 -2.23 -3.77
C MET A 28 9.18 -3.05 -3.36
N ASN A 29 9.53 -4.04 -4.18
CA ASN A 29 10.65 -4.94 -3.91
C ASN A 29 10.46 -5.69 -2.58
N VAL A 30 9.25 -6.18 -2.37
CA VAL A 30 8.89 -6.98 -1.19
C VAL A 30 8.14 -8.22 -1.66
N THR A 31 7.74 -9.06 -0.71
CA THR A 31 6.95 -10.25 -1.04
C THR A 31 5.47 -9.91 -1.08
N ASP A 32 4.69 -10.72 -1.80
CA ASP A 32 3.24 -10.56 -1.84
C ASP A 32 2.63 -10.78 -0.45
N LYS A 33 3.26 -11.60 0.37
CA LYS A 33 2.82 -11.81 1.74
C LYS A 33 2.95 -10.55 2.57
N ALA A 34 4.00 -9.75 2.32
CA ALA A 34 4.16 -8.48 3.01
C ALA A 34 3.02 -7.53 2.65
N VAL A 35 2.70 -7.44 1.36
CA VAL A 35 1.58 -6.59 0.92
C VAL A 35 0.28 -7.07 1.54
N SER A 36 0.06 -8.38 1.56
CA SER A 36 -1.15 -8.94 2.17
C SER A 36 -1.27 -8.55 3.64
N LYS A 37 -0.16 -8.61 4.38
CA LYS A 37 -0.17 -8.22 5.79
C LYS A 37 -0.46 -6.74 5.95
N TRP A 38 0.11 -5.88 5.09
CA TRP A 38 -0.20 -4.45 5.12
C TRP A 38 -1.69 -4.22 4.97
N GLU A 39 -2.31 -4.88 3.99
CA GLU A 39 -3.71 -4.66 3.68
C GLU A 39 -4.64 -5.18 4.77
N ARG A 40 -4.18 -6.13 5.56
CA ARG A 40 -4.94 -6.65 6.69
C ARG A 40 -4.59 -5.98 8.01
N ASN A 41 -3.73 -4.97 7.96
CA ASN A 41 -3.28 -4.23 9.14
C ASN A 41 -2.54 -5.11 10.15
N LEU A 42 -1.89 -6.16 9.66
CA LEU A 42 -1.06 -7.04 10.48
C LEU A 42 0.38 -6.55 10.57
N SER A 43 0.79 -5.73 9.63
CA SER A 43 2.09 -5.08 9.68
C SER A 43 2.00 -3.78 8.89
N CYS A 44 3.04 -2.96 8.99
CA CYS A 44 3.09 -1.68 8.28
C CYS A 44 4.30 -1.66 7.35
N PRO A 45 4.20 -0.95 6.22
CA PRO A 45 5.38 -0.72 5.40
C PRO A 45 6.44 0.01 6.21
N ASP A 46 7.70 -0.26 5.91
CA ASP A 46 8.80 0.47 6.52
C ASP A 46 8.63 1.96 6.22
N VAL A 47 8.94 2.80 7.20
CA VAL A 47 8.80 4.24 7.05
C VAL A 47 9.62 4.74 5.84
N ASN A 48 10.75 4.11 5.55
CA ASN A 48 11.58 4.48 4.40
C ASN A 48 10.94 4.09 3.08
N SER A 49 9.92 3.23 3.11
CA SER A 49 9.21 2.78 1.90
C SER A 49 7.97 3.62 1.63
N ILE A 50 7.54 4.44 2.57
CA ILE A 50 6.31 5.22 2.42
C ILE A 50 6.35 6.14 1.20
N PRO A 51 7.43 6.91 0.95
CA PRO A 51 7.47 7.75 -0.25
C PRO A 51 7.34 6.95 -1.54
N LYS A 52 7.97 5.79 -1.60
CA LYS A 52 7.87 4.93 -2.78
C LYS A 52 6.46 4.39 -2.94
N LEU A 53 5.85 3.98 -1.85
CA LEU A 53 4.48 3.47 -1.87
C LEU A 53 3.51 4.55 -2.37
N ALA A 54 3.66 5.77 -1.87
CA ALA A 54 2.83 6.89 -2.30
C ALA A 54 2.99 7.14 -3.80
N GLU A 55 4.23 7.09 -4.29
CA GLU A 55 4.52 7.27 -5.70
C GLU A 55 3.84 6.19 -6.54
N VAL A 56 4.00 4.93 -6.13
CA VAL A 56 3.41 3.81 -6.86
C VAL A 56 1.90 3.90 -6.89
N LEU A 57 1.29 4.35 -5.80
CA LEU A 57 -0.16 4.47 -5.70
C LEU A 57 -0.68 5.82 -6.22
N SER A 58 0.22 6.71 -6.66
CA SER A 58 -0.12 8.00 -7.25
C SER A 58 -0.88 8.92 -6.30
N ILE A 59 -0.47 8.93 -5.04
CA ILE A 59 -1.02 9.83 -4.04
C ILE A 59 0.13 10.49 -3.30
N SER A 60 -0.20 11.51 -2.50
CA SER A 60 0.81 12.16 -1.68
C SER A 60 1.09 11.32 -0.43
N VAL A 61 2.26 11.51 0.15
CA VAL A 61 2.60 10.85 1.41
C VAL A 61 1.60 11.24 2.50
N GLU A 62 1.17 12.48 2.49
CA GLU A 62 0.21 12.97 3.48
C GLU A 62 -1.11 12.24 3.42
N GLU A 63 -1.55 11.86 2.23
CA GLU A 63 -2.79 11.12 2.07
C GLU A 63 -2.66 9.70 2.62
N LEU A 64 -1.45 9.13 2.56
CA LEU A 64 -1.20 7.79 3.06
C LEU A 64 -1.16 7.76 4.57
N LEU A 65 -0.69 8.82 5.18
CA LEU A 65 -0.54 8.90 6.62
C LEU A 65 -1.70 9.65 7.24
#